data_4a9422332aba6340299625114c0dbbd2
#
_entry.id   4a9422332aba6340299625114c0dbbd2
#
_cell.length_a   1.000
_cell.length_b   1.000
_cell.length_c   1.000
_cell.angle_alpha   90.00
_cell.angle_beta   90.00
_cell.angle_gamma   90.00
#
_symmetry.space_group_name_H-M   'P 1'
#
loop_
_entity.id
_entity.type
_entity.pdbx_description
1 polymer ?
#
loop_
_entity_poly.entity_id
_entity_poly.type
_entity_poly.pdbx_seq_one_letter_code
_entity_poly.pdbx_strand_id
1 'polypeptide(L)'
;MSQETVQSYMLWIDGVGSWLVVCGRSVVLGGAVESSAADIRLMAPMSRRHAEFEQSDEGWTMRVPGTGEANAGAGAGAQRATMLTSGQVLEFPGRVQLEFRVPNVLSVSAVLVPEAPQRLVPYADGIVLLADRMLIGPRRDAHICCPQLSDQFVFYLREGRMCCRSAGRFMVNGTDVEQVVELCDGDLIVSGEFRVRIEDVAVREVG
;
A
#
# COMPACT_ATOMS: atom_id res chain seq x y z
N MET A 1 19.57 7.53 13.72
CA MET A 1 18.16 7.39 13.30
C MET A 1 18.12 6.15 12.46
N SER A 2 17.56 5.06 12.97
CA SER A 2 17.44 3.81 12.22
C SER A 2 16.43 4.05 11.09
N GLN A 3 16.85 3.85 9.83
CA GLN A 3 15.90 3.79 8.73
C GLN A 3 15.03 2.56 8.98
N GLU A 4 13.76 2.76 9.29
CA GLU A 4 12.79 1.68 9.27
C GLU A 4 12.71 1.17 7.84
N THR A 5 13.12 -0.07 7.65
CA THR A 5 12.99 -0.76 6.37
C THR A 5 11.52 -0.96 6.09
N VAL A 6 11.00 -0.30 5.07
CA VAL A 6 9.60 -0.44 4.66
C VAL A 6 9.43 -1.83 4.06
N GLN A 7 8.60 -2.65 4.67
CA GLN A 7 8.27 -3.99 4.21
C GLN A 7 7.12 -3.91 3.21
N SER A 8 7.20 -4.66 2.12
CA SER A 8 6.15 -4.67 1.10
C SER A 8 5.81 -6.08 0.67
N TYR A 9 4.54 -6.28 0.34
CA TYR A 9 4.00 -7.56 -0.09
C TYR A 9 3.19 -7.41 -1.36
N MET A 10 3.17 -8.45 -2.18
CA MET A 10 2.25 -8.58 -3.29
C MET A 10 1.16 -9.58 -2.92
N LEU A 11 -0.09 -9.19 -3.05
CA LEU A 11 -1.24 -10.07 -2.91
C LEU A 11 -1.82 -10.37 -4.27
N TRP A 12 -1.88 -11.65 -4.63
CA TRP A 12 -2.54 -12.16 -5.84
C TRP A 12 -3.87 -12.76 -5.45
N ILE A 13 -4.98 -12.08 -5.79
CA ILE A 13 -6.32 -12.43 -5.33
C ILE A 13 -7.14 -12.88 -6.53
N ASP A 14 -7.57 -14.16 -6.53
CA ASP A 14 -8.36 -14.74 -7.62
C ASP A 14 -9.65 -13.93 -7.85
N GLY A 15 -9.88 -13.54 -9.10
CA GLY A 15 -11.07 -12.78 -9.51
C GLY A 15 -11.11 -11.30 -9.06
N VAL A 16 -10.05 -10.82 -8.38
CA VAL A 16 -9.96 -9.42 -7.92
C VAL A 16 -8.76 -8.70 -8.56
N GLY A 17 -7.60 -9.39 -8.65
CA GLY A 17 -6.38 -8.84 -9.20
C GLY A 17 -5.21 -8.85 -8.23
N SER A 18 -4.17 -8.07 -8.56
CA SER A 18 -2.93 -7.96 -7.81
C SER A 18 -2.88 -6.66 -7.02
N TRP A 19 -2.39 -6.74 -5.76
CA TRP A 19 -2.33 -5.60 -4.87
C TRP A 19 -0.96 -5.49 -4.21
N LEU A 20 -0.34 -4.32 -4.35
CA LEU A 20 0.88 -3.99 -3.63
C LEU A 20 0.52 -3.48 -2.23
N VAL A 21 0.99 -4.13 -1.20
CA VAL A 21 0.83 -3.69 0.19
C VAL A 21 2.15 -3.12 0.67
N VAL A 22 2.18 -1.83 0.99
CA VAL A 22 3.35 -1.12 1.51
C VAL A 22 3.12 -0.85 2.98
N CYS A 23 3.97 -1.41 3.83
CA CYS A 23 3.80 -1.41 5.29
C CYS A 23 4.57 -0.28 5.93
N GLY A 24 3.87 0.67 6.54
CA GLY A 24 4.51 1.79 7.24
C GLY A 24 3.67 3.05 7.23
N ARG A 25 4.10 4.00 8.06
CA ARG A 25 3.48 5.32 8.18
C ARG A 25 4.14 6.37 7.29
N SER A 26 5.30 6.07 6.75
CA SER A 26 6.02 6.91 5.77
C SER A 26 6.32 6.06 4.54
N VAL A 27 5.83 6.47 3.38
CA VAL A 27 5.93 5.74 2.12
C VAL A 27 6.39 6.67 1.03
N VAL A 28 7.43 6.26 0.31
CA VAL A 28 8.03 7.04 -0.78
C VAL A 28 7.54 6.55 -2.12
N LEU A 29 7.05 7.49 -2.94
CA LEU A 29 6.71 7.25 -4.34
C LEU A 29 7.77 7.90 -5.25
N GLY A 30 8.17 7.19 -6.29
CA GLY A 30 9.16 7.69 -7.24
C GLY A 30 9.19 6.96 -8.56
N GLY A 31 10.11 7.39 -9.44
CA GLY A 31 10.30 6.79 -10.75
C GLY A 31 10.86 5.37 -10.67
N ALA A 32 10.42 4.50 -11.58
CA ALA A 32 10.90 3.12 -11.71
C ALA A 32 12.24 3.09 -12.46
N VAL A 33 13.32 3.48 -11.77
CA VAL A 33 14.70 3.41 -12.25
C VAL A 33 15.49 2.42 -11.41
N GLU A 34 16.58 1.85 -11.95
CA GLU A 34 17.34 0.76 -11.29
C GLU A 34 17.80 1.06 -9.88
N SER A 35 18.14 2.30 -9.58
CA SER A 35 18.61 2.74 -8.25
C SER A 35 17.54 3.48 -7.44
N SER A 36 16.25 3.28 -7.76
CA SER A 36 15.17 3.89 -7.00
C SER A 36 14.98 3.17 -5.68
N ALA A 37 15.05 3.94 -4.59
CA ALA A 37 14.72 3.51 -3.24
C ALA A 37 13.24 3.78 -2.90
N ALA A 38 12.40 4.06 -3.92
CA ALA A 38 10.98 4.28 -3.69
C ALA A 38 10.25 2.97 -3.40
N ASP A 39 9.33 3.03 -2.46
CA ASP A 39 8.46 1.91 -2.07
C ASP A 39 7.38 1.67 -3.13
N ILE A 40 6.89 2.76 -3.74
CA ILE A 40 5.96 2.74 -4.87
C ILE A 40 6.70 3.28 -6.08
N ARG A 41 6.85 2.46 -7.12
CA ARG A 41 7.59 2.82 -8.32
C ARG A 41 6.67 2.95 -9.52
N LEU A 42 6.78 4.11 -10.21
CA LEU A 42 5.96 4.42 -11.39
C LEU A 42 6.84 4.57 -12.64
N MET A 43 6.41 3.98 -13.74
CA MET A 43 6.99 4.21 -15.06
C MET A 43 6.55 5.58 -15.60
N ALA A 44 7.19 6.63 -15.08
CA ALA A 44 6.91 8.01 -15.44
C ALA A 44 8.17 8.88 -15.30
N PRO A 45 8.27 10.03 -16.00
CA PRO A 45 9.41 10.93 -15.94
C PRO A 45 9.40 11.72 -14.63
N MET A 46 9.82 11.09 -13.54
CA MET A 46 9.84 11.68 -12.21
C MET A 46 11.12 11.32 -11.45
N SER A 47 11.41 12.04 -10.39
CA SER A 47 12.55 11.78 -9.51
C SER A 47 12.41 10.44 -8.77
N ARG A 48 13.55 9.89 -8.28
CA ARG A 48 13.56 8.64 -7.50
C ARG A 48 12.76 8.72 -6.20
N ARG A 49 12.72 9.90 -5.61
CA ARG A 49 11.87 10.28 -4.46
C ARG A 49 11.05 11.48 -4.92
N HIS A 50 9.88 11.22 -5.48
CA HIS A 50 9.04 12.25 -6.08
C HIS A 50 7.99 12.77 -5.11
N ALA A 51 7.37 11.87 -4.36
CA ALA A 51 6.40 12.22 -3.32
C ALA A 51 6.63 11.34 -2.09
N GLU A 52 6.23 11.84 -0.95
CA GLU A 52 6.26 11.13 0.32
C GLU A 52 4.89 11.22 0.98
N PHE A 53 4.33 10.07 1.31
CA PHE A 53 3.08 9.94 2.06
C PHE A 53 3.43 9.72 3.53
N GLU A 54 2.83 10.50 4.41
CA GLU A 54 3.00 10.36 5.87
C GLU A 54 1.64 10.22 6.54
N GLN A 55 1.51 9.22 7.41
CA GLN A 55 0.33 9.00 8.25
C GLN A 55 0.61 9.52 9.66
N SER A 56 -0.23 10.45 10.12
CA SER A 56 -0.23 11.00 11.48
C SER A 56 -1.61 10.81 12.13
N ASP A 57 -1.74 11.24 13.38
CA ASP A 57 -3.03 11.21 14.08
C ASP A 57 -4.10 12.11 13.42
N GLU A 58 -3.66 13.08 12.62
CA GLU A 58 -4.55 13.96 11.84
C GLU A 58 -4.97 13.34 10.50
N GLY A 59 -4.34 12.26 10.05
CA GLY A 59 -4.60 11.58 8.78
C GLY A 59 -3.36 11.47 7.89
N TRP A 60 -3.59 11.26 6.61
CA TRP A 60 -2.54 11.15 5.61
C TRP A 60 -2.20 12.50 5.00
N THR A 61 -0.92 12.77 4.87
CA THR A 61 -0.39 13.92 4.13
C THR A 61 0.47 13.45 2.98
N MET A 62 0.58 14.26 1.94
CA MET A 62 1.53 14.08 0.85
C MET A 62 2.44 15.31 0.75
N ARG A 63 3.74 15.07 0.62
CA ARG A 63 4.76 16.07 0.37
C ARG A 63 5.48 15.76 -0.94
N VAL A 64 5.65 16.77 -1.79
CA VAL A 64 6.45 16.65 -3.02
C VAL A 64 7.74 17.45 -2.82
N PRO A 65 8.91 16.78 -2.69
CA PRO A 65 10.19 17.46 -2.55
C PRO A 65 10.49 18.32 -3.80
N GLY A 66 10.92 19.57 -3.60
CA GLY A 66 11.38 20.42 -4.69
C GLY A 66 10.33 21.32 -5.37
N THR A 67 9.07 21.31 -4.94
CA THR A 67 8.03 22.24 -5.46
C THR A 67 7.94 23.57 -4.69
N GLY A 68 8.90 23.86 -3.83
CA GLY A 68 9.05 25.19 -3.25
C GLY A 68 9.51 26.16 -4.32
N GLU A 69 8.75 27.23 -4.58
CA GLU A 69 9.12 28.31 -5.51
C GLU A 69 10.52 28.77 -5.23
N ALA A 70 11.37 28.70 -6.26
CA ALA A 70 12.74 29.26 -6.26
C ALA A 70 12.73 30.78 -6.36
N ASN A 71 11.89 31.49 -5.57
CA ASN A 71 11.85 32.94 -5.48
C ASN A 71 11.57 33.34 -4.04
N ALA A 72 12.62 33.45 -3.26
CA ALA A 72 12.86 34.47 -2.24
C ALA A 72 14.01 34.06 -1.32
N GLY A 73 14.98 34.89 -1.18
CA GLY A 73 16.19 34.66 -0.42
C GLY A 73 15.98 34.22 1.02
N ALA A 74 16.94 33.43 1.48
CA ALA A 74 17.19 33.02 2.87
C ALA A 74 16.13 32.16 3.55
N GLY A 75 16.42 30.87 3.61
CA GLY A 75 15.72 29.91 4.46
C GLY A 75 15.29 28.67 3.66
N ALA A 76 15.68 27.48 4.12
CA ALA A 76 15.24 26.23 3.54
C ALA A 76 13.73 26.23 3.35
N GLY A 77 13.27 26.25 2.10
CA GLY A 77 11.86 26.32 1.76
C GLY A 77 11.10 25.18 2.46
N ALA A 78 10.21 25.54 3.35
CA ALA A 78 9.35 24.58 4.03
C ALA A 78 8.52 23.85 2.97
N GLN A 79 8.85 22.61 2.70
CA GLN A 79 8.08 21.71 1.85
C GLN A 79 6.68 21.59 2.45
N ARG A 80 5.68 22.11 1.75
CA ARG A 80 4.32 22.12 2.26
C ARG A 80 3.71 20.74 2.11
N ALA A 81 3.46 20.09 3.24
CA ALA A 81 2.67 18.88 3.28
C ALA A 81 1.18 19.23 3.00
N THR A 82 0.55 18.49 2.13
CA THR A 82 -0.88 18.63 1.82
C THR A 82 -1.65 17.50 2.45
N MET A 83 -2.66 17.82 3.26
CA MET A 83 -3.58 16.83 3.83
C MET A 83 -4.39 16.18 2.70
N LEU A 84 -4.47 14.85 2.73
CA LEU A 84 -5.21 14.07 1.76
C LEU A 84 -6.62 13.76 2.24
N THR A 85 -7.57 13.85 1.32
CA THR A 85 -8.97 13.50 1.58
C THR A 85 -9.39 12.29 0.73
N SER A 86 -10.22 11.41 1.29
CA SER A 86 -10.72 10.25 0.55
C SER A 86 -11.49 10.66 -0.70
N GLY A 87 -11.19 10.03 -1.84
CA GLY A 87 -11.71 10.39 -3.17
C GLY A 87 -10.86 11.41 -3.93
N GLN A 88 -9.77 11.91 -3.33
CA GLN A 88 -8.87 12.84 -4.01
C GLN A 88 -8.06 12.14 -5.10
N VAL A 89 -8.03 12.73 -6.30
CA VAL A 89 -7.16 12.30 -7.39
C VAL A 89 -5.81 13.03 -7.27
N LEU A 90 -4.74 12.25 -7.21
CA LEU A 90 -3.37 12.72 -7.15
C LEU A 90 -2.77 12.62 -8.56
N GLU A 91 -2.27 13.73 -9.07
CA GLU A 91 -1.67 13.80 -10.39
C GLU A 91 -0.15 13.82 -10.31
N PHE A 92 0.48 12.97 -11.13
CA PHE A 92 1.93 12.84 -11.21
C PHE A 92 2.45 13.07 -12.64
N PRO A 93 3.75 13.35 -12.83
CA PRO A 93 4.36 13.51 -14.15
C PRO A 93 4.04 12.33 -15.07
N GLY A 94 3.94 12.59 -16.38
CA GLY A 94 3.58 11.59 -17.37
C GLY A 94 2.09 11.23 -17.38
N ARG A 95 1.24 12.09 -16.82
CA ARG A 95 -0.23 11.91 -16.72
C ARG A 95 -0.61 10.65 -15.94
N VAL A 96 0.16 10.33 -14.90
CA VAL A 96 -0.20 9.26 -13.98
C VAL A 96 -1.15 9.83 -12.95
N GLN A 97 -2.28 9.16 -12.73
CA GLN A 97 -3.28 9.51 -11.73
C GLN A 97 -3.48 8.35 -10.77
N LEU A 98 -3.52 8.68 -9.48
CA LEU A 98 -3.83 7.75 -8.40
C LEU A 98 -4.98 8.34 -7.59
N GLU A 99 -6.06 7.61 -7.42
CA GLU A 99 -7.13 8.01 -6.50
C GLU A 99 -6.78 7.56 -5.08
N PHE A 100 -6.71 8.51 -4.16
CA PHE A 100 -6.50 8.23 -2.74
C PHE A 100 -7.83 7.95 -2.05
N ARG A 101 -7.92 6.85 -1.29
CA ARG A 101 -9.12 6.46 -0.54
C ARG A 101 -8.77 6.02 0.88
N VAL A 102 -9.61 6.36 1.83
CA VAL A 102 -9.65 5.77 3.18
C VAL A 102 -11.00 5.05 3.30
N PRO A 103 -11.08 3.76 2.93
CA PRO A 103 -12.36 3.07 2.81
C PRO A 103 -13.05 2.80 4.15
N ASN A 104 -12.27 2.60 5.21
CA ASN A 104 -12.78 2.19 6.51
C ASN A 104 -12.45 3.20 7.60
N VAL A 105 -13.48 3.70 8.28
CA VAL A 105 -13.34 4.70 9.36
C VAL A 105 -12.67 4.16 10.64
N LEU A 106 -12.55 2.85 10.77
CA LEU A 106 -11.92 2.18 11.91
C LEU A 106 -10.47 1.77 11.62
N SER A 107 -9.94 2.16 10.46
CA SER A 107 -8.55 1.92 10.07
C SER A 107 -7.93 3.22 9.57
N VAL A 108 -6.67 3.43 9.90
CA VAL A 108 -5.88 4.54 9.37
C VAL A 108 -5.11 4.17 8.09
N SER A 109 -5.22 2.92 7.64
CA SER A 109 -4.66 2.50 6.35
C SER A 109 -5.45 3.10 5.20
N ALA A 110 -4.78 3.32 4.08
CA ALA A 110 -5.35 3.93 2.89
C ALA A 110 -5.10 3.09 1.65
N VAL A 111 -5.76 3.46 0.57
CA VAL A 111 -5.64 2.80 -0.74
C VAL A 111 -5.31 3.85 -1.80
N LEU A 112 -4.39 3.51 -2.70
CA LEU A 112 -4.16 4.25 -3.94
C LEU A 112 -4.61 3.38 -5.11
N VAL A 113 -5.59 3.86 -5.87
CA VAL A 113 -6.11 3.16 -7.05
C VAL A 113 -5.57 3.84 -8.30
N PRO A 114 -4.70 3.19 -9.08
CA PRO A 114 -4.17 3.75 -10.30
C PRO A 114 -5.22 3.74 -11.42
N GLU A 115 -5.33 4.83 -12.18
CA GLU A 115 -6.09 4.85 -13.43
C GLU A 115 -5.45 3.95 -14.50
N ALA A 116 -4.12 3.85 -14.47
CA ALA A 116 -3.33 3.06 -15.39
C ALA A 116 -2.39 2.08 -14.63
N PRO A 117 -2.88 0.91 -14.18
CA PRO A 117 -2.13 -0.06 -13.38
C PRO A 117 -0.81 -0.52 -14.01
N GLN A 118 -0.74 -0.59 -15.34
CA GLN A 118 0.45 -0.96 -16.09
C GLN A 118 1.64 0.02 -15.89
N ARG A 119 1.44 1.14 -15.23
CA ARG A 119 2.50 2.07 -14.88
C ARG A 119 3.19 1.73 -13.56
N LEU A 120 2.62 0.83 -12.76
CA LEU A 120 3.24 0.37 -11.52
C LEU A 120 4.32 -0.69 -11.76
N VAL A 121 5.37 -0.66 -10.95
CA VAL A 121 6.45 -1.65 -10.96
C VAL A 121 6.75 -2.11 -9.53
N PRO A 122 6.43 -3.37 -9.17
CA PRO A 122 5.76 -4.38 -9.99
C PRO A 122 4.34 -3.96 -10.39
N TYR A 123 3.78 -4.59 -11.42
CA TYR A 123 2.39 -4.36 -11.80
C TYR A 123 1.46 -4.66 -10.63
N ALA A 124 0.51 -3.78 -10.38
CA ALA A 124 -0.55 -3.98 -9.39
C ALA A 124 -1.81 -3.21 -9.80
N ASP A 125 -2.98 -3.80 -9.54
CA ASP A 125 -4.28 -3.17 -9.79
C ASP A 125 -4.63 -2.11 -8.74
N GLY A 126 -3.96 -2.17 -7.57
CA GLY A 126 -4.08 -1.19 -6.51
C GLY A 126 -2.93 -1.28 -5.51
N ILE A 127 -2.85 -0.29 -4.65
CA ILE A 127 -1.83 -0.19 -3.60
C ILE A 127 -2.53 0.03 -2.27
N VAL A 128 -2.15 -0.72 -1.24
CA VAL A 128 -2.56 -0.47 0.14
C VAL A 128 -1.40 0.16 0.91
N LEU A 129 -1.62 1.32 1.48
CA LEU A 129 -0.74 1.95 2.46
C LEU A 129 -1.12 1.40 3.84
N LEU A 130 -0.45 0.35 4.27
CA LEU A 130 -0.77 -0.36 5.51
C LEU A 130 -0.12 0.31 6.71
N ALA A 131 -0.87 1.14 7.43
CA ALA A 131 -0.40 1.82 8.62
C ALA A 131 -0.77 1.10 9.93
N ASP A 132 -1.92 0.41 9.95
CA ASP A 132 -2.37 -0.39 11.10
C ASP A 132 -2.92 -1.75 10.66
N ARG A 133 -4.01 -1.77 9.89
CA ARG A 133 -4.67 -2.97 9.39
C ARG A 133 -5.33 -2.70 8.05
N MET A 134 -5.43 -3.73 7.22
CA MET A 134 -6.26 -3.70 6.02
C MET A 134 -7.34 -4.78 6.09
N LEU A 135 -8.43 -4.52 5.37
CA LEU A 135 -9.59 -5.38 5.28
C LEU A 135 -9.76 -5.86 3.85
N ILE A 136 -9.91 -7.17 3.67
CA ILE A 136 -10.36 -7.76 2.41
C ILE A 136 -11.73 -8.38 2.69
N GLY A 137 -12.75 -7.98 1.94
CA GLY A 137 -14.10 -8.44 2.24
C GLY A 137 -15.13 -8.04 1.19
N PRO A 138 -16.38 -8.52 1.35
CA PRO A 138 -17.44 -8.34 0.35
C PRO A 138 -17.99 -6.91 0.30
N ARG A 139 -17.72 -6.10 1.32
CA ARG A 139 -18.31 -4.77 1.46
C ARG A 139 -17.40 -3.70 0.85
N ARG A 140 -18.02 -2.60 0.41
CA ARG A 140 -17.30 -1.47 -0.19
C ARG A 140 -16.44 -0.67 0.80
N ASP A 141 -16.63 -0.88 2.10
CA ASP A 141 -15.80 -0.32 3.16
C ASP A 141 -14.53 -1.15 3.46
N ALA A 142 -14.30 -2.23 2.72
CA ALA A 142 -13.04 -2.95 2.72
C ALA A 142 -12.00 -2.21 1.87
N HIS A 143 -10.71 -2.32 2.26
CA HIS A 143 -9.60 -1.77 1.48
C HIS A 143 -9.48 -2.46 0.12
N ILE A 144 -9.72 -3.78 0.11
CA ILE A 144 -9.84 -4.57 -1.11
C ILE A 144 -11.21 -5.22 -1.11
N CYS A 145 -12.07 -4.79 -2.03
CA CYS A 145 -13.40 -5.32 -2.17
C CYS A 145 -13.37 -6.66 -2.92
N CYS A 146 -13.88 -7.71 -2.28
CA CYS A 146 -13.92 -9.07 -2.81
C CYS A 146 -15.34 -9.63 -2.60
N PRO A 147 -16.26 -9.41 -3.55
CA PRO A 147 -17.68 -9.74 -3.39
C PRO A 147 -17.98 -11.24 -3.19
N GLN A 148 -17.06 -12.13 -3.63
CA GLN A 148 -17.19 -13.57 -3.46
C GLN A 148 -16.92 -14.05 -2.03
N LEU A 149 -16.37 -13.23 -1.16
CA LEU A 149 -16.18 -13.56 0.25
C LEU A 149 -17.50 -13.51 1.01
N SER A 150 -17.71 -14.48 1.92
CA SER A 150 -18.77 -14.43 2.94
C SER A 150 -18.33 -13.64 4.18
N ASP A 151 -17.06 -13.78 4.54
CA ASP A 151 -16.48 -13.21 5.75
C ASP A 151 -15.33 -12.27 5.41
N GLN A 152 -15.06 -11.36 6.33
CA GLN A 152 -13.99 -10.39 6.18
C GLN A 152 -12.67 -10.93 6.72
N PHE A 153 -11.61 -10.73 5.96
CA PHE A 153 -10.24 -10.94 6.39
C PHE A 153 -9.63 -9.64 6.90
N VAL A 154 -8.87 -9.74 7.98
CA VAL A 154 -8.08 -8.64 8.55
C VAL A 154 -6.61 -9.02 8.46
N PHE A 155 -5.84 -8.19 7.76
CA PHE A 155 -4.39 -8.30 7.66
C PHE A 155 -3.74 -7.17 8.46
N TYR A 156 -2.68 -7.44 9.18
CA TYR A 156 -1.96 -6.46 9.99
C TYR A 156 -0.54 -6.95 10.30
N LEU A 157 0.34 -6.03 10.68
CA LEU A 157 1.66 -6.39 11.15
C LEU A 157 1.66 -6.62 12.66
N ARG A 158 2.31 -7.69 13.09
CA ARG A 158 2.67 -7.97 14.47
C ARG A 158 4.15 -8.30 14.54
N GLU A 159 4.91 -7.48 15.26
CA GLU A 159 6.37 -7.63 15.39
C GLU A 159 7.09 -7.69 14.01
N GLY A 160 6.63 -6.87 13.06
CA GLY A 160 7.18 -6.82 11.72
C GLY A 160 6.78 -7.97 10.79
N ARG A 161 5.84 -8.85 11.20
CA ARG A 161 5.38 -9.98 10.40
C ARG A 161 3.92 -9.81 10.01
N MET A 162 3.60 -10.15 8.76
CA MET A 162 2.22 -10.11 8.29
C MET A 162 1.41 -11.20 8.96
N CYS A 163 0.33 -10.79 9.60
CA CYS A 163 -0.64 -11.69 10.22
C CYS A 163 -2.00 -11.55 9.54
N CYS A 164 -2.74 -12.66 9.50
CA CYS A 164 -4.08 -12.71 8.95
C CYS A 164 -5.04 -13.38 9.93
N ARG A 165 -6.28 -12.88 9.97
CA ARG A 165 -7.41 -13.51 10.67
C ARG A 165 -8.72 -13.30 9.92
N SER A 166 -9.67 -14.20 10.15
CA SER A 166 -11.06 -14.07 9.70
C SER A 166 -12.00 -14.59 10.80
N ALA A 167 -13.27 -14.17 10.76
CA ALA A 167 -14.32 -14.78 11.58
C ALA A 167 -14.77 -16.13 11.02
N GLY A 168 -14.66 -16.31 9.70
CA GLY A 168 -14.95 -17.56 9.01
C GLY A 168 -13.78 -18.55 9.03
N ARG A 169 -14.05 -19.79 8.64
CA ARG A 169 -13.01 -20.80 8.47
C ARG A 169 -12.17 -20.53 7.22
N PHE A 170 -10.89 -20.73 7.36
CA PHE A 170 -9.96 -20.66 6.23
C PHE A 170 -8.75 -21.57 6.45
N MET A 171 -8.04 -21.84 5.39
CA MET A 171 -6.82 -22.64 5.38
C MET A 171 -5.63 -21.79 4.89
N VAL A 172 -4.46 -22.12 5.40
CA VAL A 172 -3.19 -21.66 4.83
C VAL A 172 -2.38 -22.88 4.43
N ASN A 173 -2.01 -22.96 3.16
CA ASN A 173 -1.29 -24.10 2.59
C ASN A 173 -1.95 -25.47 2.88
N GLY A 174 -3.29 -25.49 2.88
CA GLY A 174 -4.08 -26.69 3.16
C GLY A 174 -4.25 -27.04 4.65
N THR A 175 -3.74 -26.22 5.57
CA THR A 175 -3.91 -26.39 7.01
C THR A 175 -4.97 -25.45 7.54
N ASP A 176 -5.94 -25.98 8.29
CA ASP A 176 -7.00 -25.17 8.90
C ASP A 176 -6.42 -24.16 9.91
N VAL A 177 -6.92 -22.93 9.87
CA VAL A 177 -6.57 -21.85 10.80
C VAL A 177 -7.77 -21.54 11.69
N GLU A 178 -7.56 -21.63 13.02
CA GLU A 178 -8.65 -21.42 13.98
C GLU A 178 -8.86 -19.94 14.33
N GLN A 179 -7.81 -19.14 14.41
CA GLN A 179 -7.91 -17.74 14.88
C GLN A 179 -7.04 -16.78 14.08
N VAL A 180 -5.74 -16.86 14.26
CA VAL A 180 -4.73 -15.96 13.66
C VAL A 180 -3.60 -16.81 13.13
N VAL A 181 -3.10 -16.43 11.97
CA VAL A 181 -1.91 -17.03 11.39
C VAL A 181 -0.90 -15.94 11.03
N GLU A 182 0.36 -16.23 11.23
CA GLU A 182 1.49 -15.48 10.68
C GLU A 182 1.75 -16.01 9.28
N LEU A 183 1.94 -15.09 8.32
CA LEU A 183 2.12 -15.42 6.92
C LEU A 183 3.58 -15.28 6.51
N CYS A 184 4.01 -16.21 5.67
CA CYS A 184 5.31 -16.25 5.05
C CYS A 184 5.20 -16.01 3.53
N ASP A 185 6.35 -15.75 2.90
CA ASP A 185 6.45 -15.65 1.44
C ASP A 185 5.93 -16.93 0.75
N GLY A 186 5.09 -16.74 -0.25
CA GLY A 186 4.49 -17.82 -1.02
C GLY A 186 3.26 -18.48 -0.40
N ASP A 187 2.83 -18.08 0.79
CA ASP A 187 1.65 -18.66 1.44
C ASP A 187 0.38 -18.45 0.62
N LEU A 188 -0.45 -19.51 0.58
CA LEU A 188 -1.75 -19.53 -0.08
C LEU A 188 -2.87 -19.65 0.96
N ILE A 189 -3.68 -18.60 1.07
CA ILE A 189 -4.89 -18.54 1.89
C ILE A 189 -6.08 -18.99 1.05
N VAL A 190 -6.91 -19.87 1.59
CA VAL A 190 -8.12 -20.39 0.92
C VAL A 190 -9.31 -20.33 1.87
N SER A 191 -10.44 -19.76 1.40
CA SER A 191 -11.72 -19.77 2.11
C SER A 191 -12.86 -19.89 1.09
N GLY A 192 -13.48 -21.08 0.98
CA GLY A 192 -14.42 -21.37 -0.09
C GLY A 192 -13.78 -21.23 -1.47
N GLU A 193 -14.34 -20.36 -2.29
CA GLU A 193 -13.78 -20.04 -3.62
C GLU A 193 -12.70 -18.95 -3.59
N PHE A 194 -12.58 -18.22 -2.49
CA PHE A 194 -11.58 -17.19 -2.32
C PHE A 194 -10.18 -17.78 -2.16
N ARG A 195 -9.26 -17.27 -2.95
CA ARG A 195 -7.84 -17.58 -2.87
C ARG A 195 -7.01 -16.34 -2.94
N VAL A 196 -6.03 -16.23 -2.07
CA VAL A 196 -5.00 -15.20 -2.13
C VAL A 196 -3.64 -15.78 -1.84
N ARG A 197 -2.68 -15.50 -2.71
CA ARG A 197 -1.26 -15.76 -2.49
C ARG A 197 -0.61 -14.49 -2.01
N ILE A 198 0.25 -14.58 -0.99
CA ILE A 198 1.10 -13.51 -0.54
C ILE A 198 2.53 -13.78 -1.00
N GLU A 199 3.22 -12.74 -1.47
CA GLU A 199 4.63 -12.80 -1.86
C GLU A 199 5.36 -11.58 -1.30
N ASP A 200 6.55 -11.80 -0.76
CA ASP A 200 7.40 -10.71 -0.30
C ASP A 200 7.94 -9.94 -1.51
N VAL A 201 7.75 -8.63 -1.50
CA VAL A 201 8.43 -7.77 -2.46
C VAL A 201 9.80 -7.47 -1.89
N ALA A 202 10.86 -7.97 -2.54
CA ALA A 202 12.22 -7.82 -2.06
C ALA A 202 12.55 -6.36 -1.73
N VAL A 203 12.83 -6.11 -0.47
CA VAL A 203 13.40 -4.84 0.00
C VAL A 203 14.81 -4.76 -0.57
N ARG A 204 15.06 -3.78 -1.43
CA ARG A 204 16.44 -3.47 -1.80
C ARG A 204 17.09 -2.75 -0.62
N GLU A 205 18.03 -3.40 0.01
CA GLU A 205 18.95 -2.72 0.92
C GLU A 205 19.61 -1.57 0.14
N VAL A 206 19.41 -0.35 0.62
CA VAL A 206 20.11 0.82 0.10
C VAL A 206 21.49 0.80 0.75
N GLY A 207 22.49 0.29 0.01
CA GLY A 207 23.90 0.37 0.37
C GLY A 207 24.45 1.80 0.23
#